data_bb3e61f9e4f3c957e8b8d5f5bcc3e531
#
_entry.id   bb3e61f9e4f3c957e8b8d5f5bcc3e531
#
_cell.length_a   1.000
_cell.length_b   1.000
_cell.length_c   1.000
_cell.angle_alpha   90.00
_cell.angle_beta   90.00
_cell.angle_gamma   90.00
#
_symmetry.space_group_name_H-M   'P 1'
#
loop_
_entity.id
_entity.type
_entity.pdbx_description
1 polymer ?
#
loop_
_entity_poly.entity_id
_entity_poly.type
_entity_poly.pdbx_seq_one_letter_code
_entity_poly.pdbx_strand_id
1 'polypeptide(L)'
;MLQKIRKPDMILAGDIGGTKTNLGLFLKGKRRPLPKAIETYASREASGLEEIIKRFFERHHVSIAGACFGIAGPVINGRCKTTNLPWDVSEARIRRRFKWSRVLLINDLTATAHAIPLLNSRELLSLNRARARKGENLALVAPGSGLGKALLIFQNGRYIHVPSEGGHADFSPNNNKEIELWRYLRKRYRHVSIERVLSGHGLLNIYSWLKDSGLYREPAWLKKTLKERDPARVITETAMEDKHPLCVESLNIFVSIFGAVTGNLALTGMTTGGAYLGGGIPPKILPKLREGIFMKAFTNKGRFKNLLEKISVRVILNDKAALLGAADCALEEMVVK
;
A
#
# COMPACT_ATOMS: atom_id res chain seq x y z
N MET A 1 -7.43 31.34 40.09
CA MET A 1 -7.98 30.18 39.30
C MET A 1 -7.19 30.10 37.99
N LEU A 2 -6.20 29.22 37.92
CA LEU A 2 -5.46 29.01 36.68
C LEU A 2 -6.39 28.26 35.71
N GLN A 3 -6.79 28.93 34.62
CA GLN A 3 -7.46 28.26 33.51
C GLN A 3 -6.57 27.10 33.03
N LYS A 4 -7.03 25.86 33.21
CA LYS A 4 -6.42 24.69 32.57
C LYS A 4 -6.42 24.97 31.06
N ILE A 5 -5.27 25.30 30.50
CA ILE A 5 -5.09 25.38 29.06
C ILE A 5 -5.50 24.00 28.51
N ARG A 6 -6.65 23.91 27.85
CA ARG A 6 -7.09 22.68 27.19
C ARG A 6 -6.01 22.30 26.20
N LYS A 7 -5.42 21.10 26.37
CA LYS A 7 -4.51 20.55 25.37
C LYS A 7 -5.22 20.55 24.01
N PRO A 8 -4.56 20.98 22.93
CA PRO A 8 -5.19 20.96 21.63
C PRO A 8 -5.64 19.53 21.29
N ASP A 9 -6.91 19.37 20.94
CA ASP A 9 -7.51 18.05 20.59
C ASP A 9 -7.22 17.66 19.13
N MET A 10 -6.50 18.51 18.38
CA MET A 10 -6.23 18.35 16.95
C MET A 10 -4.86 17.75 16.71
N ILE A 11 -4.76 16.85 15.74
CA ILE A 11 -3.51 16.26 15.30
C ILE A 11 -3.26 16.57 13.82
N LEU A 12 -1.99 16.55 13.42
CA LEU A 12 -1.57 16.56 12.02
C LEU A 12 -1.24 15.13 11.60
N ALA A 13 -1.78 14.71 10.46
CA ALA A 13 -1.36 13.48 9.79
C ALA A 13 -0.77 13.79 8.42
N GLY A 14 0.17 12.96 7.97
CA GLY A 14 0.74 13.04 6.62
C GLY A 14 0.85 11.68 5.97
N ASP A 15 0.67 11.68 4.64
CA ASP A 15 0.98 10.55 3.75
C ASP A 15 1.95 11.07 2.70
N ILE A 16 3.21 10.63 2.81
CA ILE A 16 4.35 11.17 2.05
C ILE A 16 4.75 10.18 0.96
N GLY A 17 4.26 10.43 -0.25
CA GLY A 17 4.63 9.69 -1.45
C GLY A 17 5.66 10.43 -2.32
N GLY A 18 6.29 9.71 -3.25
CA GLY A 18 7.31 10.27 -4.15
C GLY A 18 6.79 11.33 -5.13
N THR A 19 5.48 11.39 -5.38
CA THR A 19 4.86 12.36 -6.30
C THR A 19 3.98 13.36 -5.57
N LYS A 20 3.22 12.88 -4.56
CA LYS A 20 2.25 13.68 -3.81
C LYS A 20 2.47 13.48 -2.33
N THR A 21 2.32 14.55 -1.57
CA THR A 21 2.25 14.56 -0.10
C THR A 21 0.88 15.06 0.30
N ASN A 22 0.12 14.22 1.02
CA ASN A 22 -1.14 14.63 1.63
C ASN A 22 -0.89 15.01 3.09
N LEU A 23 -1.35 16.19 3.51
CA LEU A 23 -1.40 16.59 4.91
C LEU A 23 -2.85 16.81 5.33
N GLY A 24 -3.18 16.43 6.55
CA GLY A 24 -4.53 16.63 7.08
C GLY A 24 -4.55 16.90 8.58
N LEU A 25 -5.46 17.79 8.98
CA LEU A 25 -5.83 18.03 10.37
C LEU A 25 -6.99 17.15 10.75
N PHE A 26 -6.88 16.47 11.89
CA PHE A 26 -7.91 15.55 12.38
C PHE A 26 -8.24 15.82 13.84
N LEU A 27 -9.49 15.55 14.20
CA LEU A 27 -9.96 15.45 15.57
C LEU A 27 -10.22 13.99 15.94
N LYS A 28 -10.16 13.68 17.24
CA LYS A 28 -10.60 12.38 17.76
C LYS A 28 -12.10 12.22 17.53
N GLY A 29 -12.49 11.20 16.79
CA GLY A 29 -13.89 10.80 16.61
C GLY A 29 -14.25 9.58 17.46
N LYS A 30 -15.54 9.22 17.49
CA LYS A 30 -16.03 8.05 18.27
C LYS A 30 -15.50 6.70 17.72
N ARG A 31 -15.34 6.57 16.42
CA ARG A 31 -14.93 5.32 15.75
C ARG A 31 -13.67 5.44 14.95
N ARG A 32 -13.37 6.62 14.42
CA ARG A 32 -12.20 6.92 13.60
C ARG A 32 -11.86 8.41 13.66
N PRO A 33 -10.63 8.80 13.31
CA PRO A 33 -10.25 10.22 13.15
C PRO A 33 -11.20 10.96 12.22
N LEU A 34 -11.57 12.19 12.57
CA LEU A 34 -12.47 13.06 11.80
C LEU A 34 -11.65 14.15 11.11
N PRO A 35 -11.60 14.18 9.76
CA PRO A 35 -10.85 15.17 9.03
C PRO A 35 -11.51 16.57 9.18
N LYS A 36 -10.69 17.61 9.37
CA LYS A 36 -11.09 19.01 9.37
C LYS A 36 -10.57 19.76 8.15
N ALA A 37 -9.35 19.44 7.72
CA ALA A 37 -8.75 19.97 6.51
C ALA A 37 -7.84 18.89 5.92
N ILE A 38 -7.82 18.75 4.61
CA ILE A 38 -6.88 17.88 3.90
C ILE A 38 -6.39 18.66 2.68
N GLU A 39 -5.07 18.75 2.52
CA GLU A 39 -4.44 19.34 1.34
C GLU A 39 -3.43 18.37 0.72
N THR A 40 -3.28 18.49 -0.59
CA THR A 40 -2.34 17.69 -1.39
C THR A 40 -1.30 18.61 -2.02
N TYR A 41 -0.04 18.24 -1.88
CA TYR A 41 1.11 18.97 -2.41
C TYR A 41 1.89 18.10 -3.39
N ALA A 42 2.48 18.71 -4.40
CA ALA A 42 3.45 18.05 -5.27
C ALA A 42 4.77 17.89 -4.51
N SER A 43 5.14 16.64 -4.18
CA SER A 43 6.32 16.38 -3.33
C SER A 43 7.62 16.89 -3.95
N ARG A 44 7.74 16.84 -5.28
CA ARG A 44 8.96 17.26 -6.01
C ARG A 44 9.18 18.78 -6.05
N GLU A 45 8.16 19.58 -5.72
CA GLU A 45 8.23 21.04 -5.71
C GLU A 45 8.66 21.61 -4.35
N ALA A 46 8.97 20.74 -3.40
CA ALA A 46 9.44 21.12 -2.08
C ALA A 46 10.83 20.54 -1.80
N SER A 47 11.64 21.28 -1.06
CA SER A 47 12.98 20.86 -0.62
C SER A 47 12.96 19.79 0.48
N GLY A 48 11.82 19.62 1.15
CA GLY A 48 11.61 18.64 2.22
C GLY A 48 10.22 18.72 2.84
N LEU A 49 9.92 17.76 3.72
CA LEU A 49 8.63 17.71 4.41
C LEU A 49 8.37 18.97 5.26
N GLU A 50 9.40 19.52 5.89
CA GLU A 50 9.28 20.70 6.73
C GLU A 50 8.80 21.93 5.95
N GLU A 51 9.13 22.03 4.67
CA GLU A 51 8.62 23.10 3.81
C GLU A 51 7.13 22.94 3.53
N ILE A 52 6.68 21.72 3.24
CA ILE A 52 5.26 21.42 3.01
C ILE A 52 4.45 21.69 4.29
N ILE A 53 4.96 21.25 5.46
CA ILE A 53 4.34 21.55 6.75
C ILE A 53 4.20 23.05 6.96
N LYS A 54 5.24 23.84 6.67
CA LYS A 54 5.21 25.30 6.79
C LYS A 54 4.10 25.89 5.91
N ARG A 55 4.07 25.53 4.61
CA ARG A 55 3.03 26.00 3.66
C ARG A 55 1.61 25.63 4.12
N PHE A 56 1.46 24.47 4.72
CA PHE A 56 0.17 24.02 5.26
C PHE A 56 -0.27 24.89 6.43
N PHE A 57 0.63 25.21 7.39
CA PHE A 57 0.31 26.04 8.55
C PHE A 57 0.21 27.54 8.24
N GLU A 58 0.71 28.02 7.11
CA GLU A 58 0.44 29.37 6.60
C GLU A 58 -1.05 29.57 6.26
N ARG A 59 -1.78 28.49 5.98
CA ARG A 59 -3.23 28.50 5.69
C ARG A 59 -4.08 28.06 6.88
N HIS A 60 -3.50 27.33 7.81
CA HIS A 60 -4.20 26.73 8.94
C HIS A 60 -3.54 27.16 10.26
N HIS A 61 -4.04 28.27 10.84
CA HIS A 61 -3.51 28.83 12.10
C HIS A 61 -4.07 28.09 13.31
N VAL A 62 -3.62 26.85 13.57
CA VAL A 62 -4.09 25.99 14.65
C VAL A 62 -2.94 25.38 15.43
N SER A 63 -3.16 25.13 16.72
CA SER A 63 -2.25 24.33 17.55
C SER A 63 -2.61 22.86 17.45
N ILE A 64 -1.61 21.98 17.40
CA ILE A 64 -1.79 20.53 17.37
C ILE A 64 -1.17 19.86 18.60
N ALA A 65 -1.75 18.73 19.02
CA ALA A 65 -1.25 17.93 20.13
C ALA A 65 -0.09 17.01 19.72
N GLY A 66 0.00 16.67 18.43
CA GLY A 66 1.03 15.81 17.88
C GLY A 66 0.85 15.59 16.38
N ALA A 67 1.82 14.94 15.77
CA ALA A 67 1.81 14.60 14.35
C ALA A 67 2.30 13.18 14.10
N CYS A 68 1.75 12.53 13.05
CA CYS A 68 2.27 11.28 12.52
C CYS A 68 2.32 11.34 10.98
N PHE A 69 3.42 10.86 10.41
CA PHE A 69 3.64 10.86 8.98
C PHE A 69 3.95 9.45 8.48
N GLY A 70 3.08 8.92 7.61
CA GLY A 70 3.33 7.72 6.81
C GLY A 70 4.26 8.10 5.66
N ILE A 71 5.40 7.44 5.54
CA ILE A 71 6.44 7.80 4.58
C ILE A 71 6.94 6.58 3.80
N ALA A 72 7.08 6.75 2.47
CA ALA A 72 7.59 5.70 1.60
C ALA A 72 9.08 5.47 1.84
N GLY A 73 9.41 4.40 2.55
CA GLY A 73 10.76 3.98 2.92
C GLY A 73 10.86 3.42 4.34
N PRO A 74 11.98 2.78 4.67
CA PRO A 74 12.21 2.25 6.01
C PRO A 74 12.40 3.39 7.03
N VAL A 75 11.68 3.30 8.14
CA VAL A 75 11.85 4.21 9.28
C VAL A 75 12.73 3.53 10.33
N ILE A 76 13.90 4.09 10.59
CA ILE A 76 14.87 3.57 11.55
C ILE A 76 15.21 4.68 12.56
N ASN A 77 14.99 4.43 13.84
CA ASN A 77 15.27 5.39 14.93
C ASN A 77 14.66 6.79 14.67
N GLY A 78 13.40 6.85 14.20
CA GLY A 78 12.70 8.11 13.93
C GLY A 78 13.26 8.90 12.73
N ARG A 79 13.93 8.21 11.78
CA ARG A 79 14.47 8.79 10.55
C ARG A 79 14.09 7.94 9.35
N CYS A 80 13.83 8.60 8.23
CA CYS A 80 13.60 7.97 6.94
C CYS A 80 14.35 8.71 5.83
N LYS A 81 15.22 8.01 5.13
CA LYS A 81 15.75 8.46 3.84
C LYS A 81 14.82 7.94 2.76
N THR A 82 14.06 8.83 2.13
CA THR A 82 13.04 8.43 1.15
C THR A 82 13.66 7.81 -0.10
N THR A 83 12.97 6.82 -0.67
CA THR A 83 13.46 6.08 -1.85
C THR A 83 13.28 6.86 -3.16
N ASN A 84 12.25 7.69 -3.26
CA ASN A 84 11.82 8.36 -4.50
C ASN A 84 11.97 9.89 -4.48
N LEU A 85 12.50 10.45 -3.41
CA LEU A 85 12.76 11.88 -3.21
C LEU A 85 14.14 12.03 -2.56
N PRO A 86 14.82 13.17 -2.75
CA PRO A 86 16.10 13.42 -2.09
C PRO A 86 15.94 13.85 -0.62
N TRP A 87 14.88 13.41 0.06
CA TRP A 87 14.55 13.84 1.41
C TRP A 87 15.13 12.92 2.48
N ASP A 88 15.71 13.51 3.50
CA ASP A 88 16.05 12.87 4.77
C ASP A 88 15.12 13.45 5.84
N VAL A 89 14.10 12.69 6.24
CA VAL A 89 13.07 13.13 7.18
C VAL A 89 13.40 12.63 8.59
N SER A 90 13.28 13.49 9.60
CA SER A 90 13.62 13.17 10.99
C SER A 90 12.57 13.73 11.96
N GLU A 91 12.05 12.87 12.83
CA GLU A 91 11.14 13.26 13.92
C GLU A 91 11.73 14.34 14.81
N ALA A 92 12.99 14.18 15.22
CA ALA A 92 13.69 15.12 16.10
C ALA A 92 13.84 16.50 15.44
N ARG A 93 14.12 16.55 14.12
CA ARG A 93 14.25 17.79 13.38
C ARG A 93 12.90 18.50 13.26
N ILE A 94 11.84 17.79 12.95
CA ILE A 94 10.47 18.32 12.86
C ILE A 94 10.02 18.83 14.24
N ARG A 95 10.18 18.03 15.30
CA ARG A 95 9.86 18.45 16.68
C ARG A 95 10.54 19.77 17.06
N ARG A 96 11.82 19.86 16.82
CA ARG A 96 12.60 21.09 17.13
C ARG A 96 12.14 22.29 16.31
N ARG A 97 11.91 22.11 14.98
CA ARG A 97 11.55 23.20 14.09
C ARG A 97 10.18 23.81 14.40
N PHE A 98 9.20 22.95 14.71
CA PHE A 98 7.82 23.37 14.93
C PHE A 98 7.44 23.44 16.42
N LYS A 99 8.37 23.16 17.32
CA LYS A 99 8.18 23.11 18.79
C LYS A 99 7.05 22.17 19.21
N TRP A 100 6.89 21.06 18.49
CA TRP A 100 5.91 20.03 18.80
C TRP A 100 6.48 19.00 19.78
N SER A 101 5.66 18.58 20.75
CA SER A 101 6.08 17.60 21.75
C SER A 101 6.16 16.17 21.19
N ARG A 102 5.30 15.87 20.22
CA ARG A 102 5.14 14.52 19.65
C ARG A 102 5.12 14.56 18.13
N VAL A 103 6.04 13.85 17.53
CA VAL A 103 6.12 13.61 16.09
C VAL A 103 6.54 12.17 15.90
N LEU A 104 5.82 11.45 15.07
CA LEU A 104 6.08 10.06 14.70
C LEU A 104 6.27 9.94 13.20
N LEU A 105 7.22 9.10 12.80
CA LEU A 105 7.34 8.60 11.44
C LEU A 105 7.01 7.12 11.44
N ILE A 106 6.14 6.71 10.54
CA ILE A 106 5.84 5.30 10.27
C ILE A 106 5.99 5.03 8.78
N ASN A 107 6.21 3.79 8.42
CA ASN A 107 6.20 3.42 7.00
C ASN A 107 4.79 3.60 6.41
N ASP A 108 4.66 3.94 5.12
CA ASP A 108 3.40 4.17 4.40
C ASP A 108 2.47 2.95 4.41
N LEU A 109 3.05 1.75 4.32
CA LEU A 109 2.30 0.51 4.45
C LEU A 109 1.75 0.31 5.87
N THR A 110 2.56 0.63 6.90
CA THR A 110 2.13 0.62 8.30
C THR A 110 0.97 1.59 8.50
N ALA A 111 1.06 2.80 7.93
CA ALA A 111 -0.03 3.76 7.95
C ALA A 111 -1.30 3.19 7.28
N THR A 112 -1.16 2.57 6.10
CA THR A 112 -2.30 1.90 5.44
C THR A 112 -2.88 0.77 6.29
N ALA A 113 -2.05 0.00 6.99
CA ALA A 113 -2.48 -1.07 7.86
C ALA A 113 -3.30 -0.56 9.05
N HIS A 114 -2.88 0.56 9.69
CA HIS A 114 -3.67 1.22 10.74
C HIS A 114 -5.07 1.64 10.29
N ALA A 115 -5.24 1.99 9.01
CA ALA A 115 -6.54 2.37 8.49
C ALA A 115 -7.53 1.21 8.35
N ILE A 116 -7.07 -0.02 8.15
CA ILE A 116 -7.94 -1.16 7.78
C ILE A 116 -9.12 -1.34 8.75
N PRO A 117 -8.94 -1.36 10.08
CA PRO A 117 -10.05 -1.52 11.03
C PRO A 117 -11.06 -0.36 11.02
N LEU A 118 -10.65 0.80 10.48
CA LEU A 118 -11.42 2.04 10.45
C LEU A 118 -12.24 2.22 9.17
N LEU A 119 -11.92 1.45 8.11
CA LEU A 119 -12.56 1.57 6.80
C LEU A 119 -14.01 1.08 6.88
N ASN A 120 -14.91 1.83 6.25
CA ASN A 120 -16.31 1.47 6.13
C ASN A 120 -16.60 0.71 4.82
N SER A 121 -17.83 0.21 4.66
CA SER A 121 -18.23 -0.59 3.51
C SER A 121 -18.15 0.13 2.16
N ARG A 122 -18.24 1.46 2.13
CA ARG A 122 -18.12 2.26 0.88
C ARG A 122 -16.67 2.43 0.44
N GLU A 123 -15.73 2.24 1.36
CA GLU A 123 -14.29 2.36 1.14
C GLU A 123 -13.63 1.01 0.79
N LEU A 124 -14.42 -0.07 0.77
CA LEU A 124 -13.99 -1.43 0.52
C LEU A 124 -14.84 -2.12 -0.54
N LEU A 125 -14.19 -2.85 -1.45
CA LEU A 125 -14.86 -3.69 -2.44
C LEU A 125 -14.51 -5.15 -2.20
N SER A 126 -15.53 -6.00 -1.98
CA SER A 126 -15.34 -7.43 -1.78
C SER A 126 -15.15 -8.16 -3.12
N LEU A 127 -14.15 -9.03 -3.19
CA LEU A 127 -13.92 -9.92 -4.33
C LEU A 127 -14.61 -11.29 -4.19
N ASN A 128 -15.01 -11.65 -2.97
CA ASN A 128 -15.74 -12.89 -2.70
C ASN A 128 -16.91 -12.65 -1.72
N ARG A 129 -17.72 -13.68 -1.49
CA ARG A 129 -18.89 -13.64 -0.59
C ARG A 129 -18.55 -13.92 0.88
N ALA A 130 -17.30 -14.26 1.19
CA ALA A 130 -16.89 -14.53 2.56
C ALA A 130 -17.01 -13.26 3.44
N ARG A 131 -17.44 -13.44 4.68
CA ARG A 131 -17.60 -12.35 5.63
C ARG A 131 -16.32 -12.15 6.44
N ALA A 132 -15.89 -10.91 6.61
CA ALA A 132 -14.79 -10.60 7.52
C ALA A 132 -15.18 -10.92 8.97
N ARG A 133 -14.26 -11.55 9.69
CA ARG A 133 -14.44 -11.86 11.12
C ARG A 133 -13.73 -10.78 11.94
N LYS A 134 -14.49 -10.19 12.88
CA LYS A 134 -13.89 -9.23 13.82
C LYS A 134 -13.05 -9.98 14.87
N GLY A 135 -11.97 -9.35 15.34
CA GLY A 135 -11.13 -9.94 16.37
C GLY A 135 -10.24 -11.08 15.88
N GLU A 136 -9.98 -11.14 14.59
CA GLU A 136 -9.12 -12.12 13.95
C GLU A 136 -8.01 -11.40 13.16
N ASN A 137 -6.88 -12.09 12.93
CA ASN A 137 -5.75 -11.53 12.19
C ASN A 137 -6.13 -11.09 10.77
N LEU A 138 -5.47 -10.06 10.26
CA LEU A 138 -5.68 -9.50 8.93
C LEU A 138 -4.37 -9.52 8.13
N ALA A 139 -4.49 -9.67 6.82
CA ALA A 139 -3.39 -9.50 5.87
C ALA A 139 -3.59 -8.25 5.03
N LEU A 140 -2.49 -7.56 4.72
CA LEU A 140 -2.43 -6.49 3.73
C LEU A 140 -1.37 -6.81 2.68
N VAL A 141 -1.75 -6.75 1.40
CA VAL A 141 -0.84 -6.85 0.26
C VAL A 141 -1.09 -5.64 -0.64
N ALA A 142 -0.06 -4.84 -0.87
CA ALA A 142 -0.19 -3.52 -1.48
C ALA A 142 0.82 -3.32 -2.62
N PRO A 143 0.53 -3.83 -3.84
CA PRO A 143 1.35 -3.55 -5.01
C PRO A 143 1.15 -2.09 -5.48
N GLY A 144 2.27 -1.43 -5.71
CA GLY A 144 2.40 -0.06 -6.22
C GLY A 144 3.65 0.07 -7.09
N SER A 145 4.46 1.12 -6.89
CA SER A 145 5.82 1.19 -7.47
C SER A 145 6.69 0.04 -6.98
N GLY A 146 6.55 -0.34 -5.70
CA GLY A 146 7.08 -1.54 -5.08
C GLY A 146 5.96 -2.46 -4.59
N LEU A 147 6.29 -3.37 -3.65
CA LEU A 147 5.35 -4.30 -3.03
C LEU A 147 5.43 -4.24 -1.51
N GLY A 148 4.36 -3.75 -0.89
CA GLY A 148 4.18 -3.83 0.55
C GLY A 148 3.40 -5.08 0.97
N LYS A 149 3.80 -5.71 2.09
CA LYS A 149 3.09 -6.80 2.76
C LYS A 149 3.09 -6.55 4.26
N ALA A 150 1.95 -6.70 4.92
CA ALA A 150 1.86 -6.56 6.37
C ALA A 150 0.86 -7.55 6.97
N LEU A 151 1.07 -7.88 8.23
CA LEU A 151 0.12 -8.61 9.07
C LEU A 151 -0.36 -7.69 10.20
N LEU A 152 -1.63 -7.81 10.53
CA LEU A 152 -2.21 -7.20 11.72
C LEU A 152 -2.67 -8.35 12.62
N ILE A 153 -2.01 -8.50 13.76
CA ILE A 153 -2.31 -9.55 14.74
C ILE A 153 -3.28 -8.98 15.77
N PHE A 154 -4.42 -9.64 15.94
CA PHE A 154 -5.39 -9.23 16.94
C PHE A 154 -5.02 -9.81 18.31
N GLN A 155 -4.77 -8.94 19.27
CA GLN A 155 -4.41 -9.32 20.62
C GLN A 155 -4.96 -8.31 21.64
N ASN A 156 -5.55 -8.77 22.72
CA ASN A 156 -6.05 -7.93 23.82
C ASN A 156 -6.98 -6.79 23.34
N GLY A 157 -7.89 -7.10 22.39
CA GLY A 157 -8.87 -6.13 21.89
C GLY A 157 -8.36 -5.11 20.86
N ARG A 158 -7.11 -5.21 20.45
CA ARG A 158 -6.48 -4.29 19.47
C ARG A 158 -5.67 -5.03 18.41
N TYR A 159 -5.41 -4.36 17.30
CA TYR A 159 -4.49 -4.84 16.27
C TYR A 159 -3.07 -4.38 16.54
N ILE A 160 -2.14 -5.34 16.50
CA ILE A 160 -0.69 -5.09 16.52
C ILE A 160 -0.21 -5.19 15.08
N HIS A 161 0.39 -4.12 14.57
CA HIS A 161 0.92 -4.05 13.23
C HIS A 161 2.31 -4.69 13.19
N VAL A 162 2.49 -5.71 12.34
CA VAL A 162 3.77 -6.39 12.19
C VAL A 162 4.48 -5.81 10.97
N PRO A 163 5.57 -5.05 11.15
CA PRO A 163 6.39 -4.54 10.05
C PRO A 163 6.95 -5.68 9.20
N SER A 164 7.03 -5.49 7.89
CA SER A 164 7.54 -6.54 7.00
C SER A 164 8.10 -5.94 5.71
N GLU A 165 9.27 -6.41 5.33
CA GLU A 165 9.84 -6.25 3.99
C GLU A 165 9.59 -7.50 3.12
N GLY A 166 8.46 -8.16 3.35
CA GLY A 166 8.09 -9.41 2.69
C GLY A 166 7.89 -9.32 1.17
N GLY A 167 7.84 -8.11 0.60
CA GLY A 167 7.91 -7.91 -0.85
C GLY A 167 9.23 -8.38 -1.45
N HIS A 168 10.30 -8.34 -0.66
CA HIS A 168 11.65 -8.78 -1.03
C HIS A 168 11.92 -10.27 -0.77
N ALA A 169 10.98 -11.01 -0.20
CA ALA A 169 11.09 -12.47 -0.11
C ALA A 169 11.09 -13.13 -1.49
N ASP A 170 11.58 -14.38 -1.55
CA ASP A 170 11.71 -15.14 -2.79
C ASP A 170 10.37 -15.31 -3.52
N PHE A 171 10.38 -15.11 -4.82
CA PHE A 171 9.26 -15.48 -5.68
C PHE A 171 9.19 -17.00 -5.84
N SER A 172 8.07 -17.59 -5.46
CA SER A 172 7.79 -19.03 -5.57
C SER A 172 6.83 -19.28 -6.73
N PRO A 173 7.29 -19.76 -7.89
CA PRO A 173 6.45 -20.10 -9.03
C PRO A 173 5.45 -21.23 -8.71
N ASN A 174 4.20 -21.14 -9.22
CA ASN A 174 3.14 -22.12 -8.99
C ASN A 174 2.74 -22.93 -10.23
N ASN A 175 3.28 -22.58 -11.39
CA ASN A 175 2.98 -23.24 -12.67
C ASN A 175 4.15 -23.09 -13.64
N ASN A 176 4.11 -23.80 -14.77
CA ASN A 176 5.18 -23.81 -15.76
C ASN A 176 5.49 -22.41 -16.33
N LYS A 177 4.47 -21.57 -16.59
CA LYS A 177 4.70 -20.19 -17.07
C LYS A 177 5.48 -19.37 -16.05
N GLU A 178 5.14 -19.48 -14.77
CA GLU A 178 5.83 -18.78 -13.70
C GLU A 178 7.26 -19.30 -13.48
N ILE A 179 7.51 -20.61 -13.72
CA ILE A 179 8.86 -21.20 -13.71
C ILE A 179 9.71 -20.59 -14.82
N GLU A 180 9.18 -20.50 -16.05
CA GLU A 180 9.89 -19.89 -17.18
C GLU A 180 10.13 -18.37 -16.96
N LEU A 181 9.15 -17.65 -16.41
CA LEU A 181 9.31 -16.27 -15.99
C LEU A 181 10.44 -16.15 -14.95
N TRP A 182 10.46 -16.99 -13.93
CA TRP A 182 11.52 -17.02 -12.93
C TRP A 182 12.89 -17.28 -13.54
N ARG A 183 13.04 -18.25 -14.46
CA ARG A 183 14.28 -18.54 -15.19
C ARG A 183 14.76 -17.34 -15.99
N TYR A 184 13.83 -16.65 -16.67
CA TYR A 184 14.14 -15.43 -17.42
C TYR A 184 14.64 -14.30 -16.50
N LEU A 185 13.97 -14.06 -15.40
CA LEU A 185 14.34 -13.03 -14.43
C LEU A 185 15.65 -13.36 -13.71
N ARG A 186 15.92 -14.64 -13.43
CA ARG A 186 17.15 -15.10 -12.77
C ARG A 186 18.41 -14.78 -13.57
N LYS A 187 18.30 -14.68 -14.90
CA LYS A 187 19.42 -14.23 -15.76
C LYS A 187 19.76 -12.74 -15.58
N ARG A 188 18.79 -11.93 -15.15
CA ARG A 188 18.94 -10.47 -14.95
C ARG A 188 19.22 -10.10 -13.50
N TYR A 189 18.63 -10.84 -12.57
CA TYR A 189 18.69 -10.56 -11.15
C TYR A 189 19.30 -11.75 -10.40
N ARG A 190 20.23 -11.49 -9.48
CA ARG A 190 20.79 -12.56 -8.63
C ARG A 190 19.72 -13.16 -7.73
N HIS A 191 18.78 -12.32 -7.25
CA HIS A 191 17.65 -12.66 -6.43
C HIS A 191 16.36 -12.22 -7.13
N VAL A 192 15.42 -13.14 -7.30
CA VAL A 192 14.09 -12.86 -7.87
C VAL A 192 13.09 -12.77 -6.72
N SER A 193 12.87 -11.56 -6.23
CA SER A 193 11.88 -11.29 -5.19
C SER A 193 10.46 -11.28 -5.75
N ILE A 194 9.46 -11.39 -4.84
CA ILE A 194 8.04 -11.25 -5.21
C ILE A 194 7.79 -9.88 -5.86
N GLU A 195 8.43 -8.83 -5.39
CA GLU A 195 8.30 -7.47 -5.96
C GLU A 195 8.72 -7.43 -7.44
N ARG A 196 9.68 -8.27 -7.88
CA ARG A 196 10.11 -8.34 -9.28
C ARG A 196 9.02 -8.82 -10.24
N VAL A 197 7.91 -9.37 -9.71
CA VAL A 197 6.76 -9.85 -10.49
C VAL A 197 5.43 -9.26 -10.02
N LEU A 198 5.38 -8.63 -8.84
CA LEU A 198 4.16 -8.06 -8.27
C LEU A 198 4.34 -6.59 -7.85
N SER A 199 4.63 -5.75 -8.82
CA SER A 199 4.76 -4.29 -8.71
C SER A 199 4.59 -3.68 -10.09
N GLY A 200 4.62 -2.35 -10.22
CA GLY A 200 4.66 -1.70 -11.53
C GLY A 200 5.83 -2.17 -12.40
N HIS A 201 7.03 -2.24 -11.80
CA HIS A 201 8.21 -2.82 -12.47
C HIS A 201 8.04 -4.33 -12.73
N GLY A 202 7.36 -5.04 -11.83
CA GLY A 202 7.06 -6.45 -11.99
C GLY A 202 6.16 -6.73 -13.20
N LEU A 203 5.16 -5.90 -13.42
CA LEU A 203 4.30 -6.01 -14.61
C LEU A 203 5.11 -5.82 -15.91
N LEU A 204 6.04 -4.85 -15.94
CA LEU A 204 6.94 -4.65 -17.07
C LEU A 204 7.91 -5.85 -17.27
N ASN A 205 8.37 -6.47 -16.20
CA ASN A 205 9.19 -7.67 -16.28
C ASN A 205 8.43 -8.85 -16.90
N ILE A 206 7.17 -9.06 -16.52
CA ILE A 206 6.29 -10.09 -17.11
C ILE A 206 6.06 -9.81 -18.60
N TYR A 207 5.73 -8.56 -18.94
CA TYR A 207 5.57 -8.11 -20.32
C TYR A 207 6.83 -8.38 -21.18
N SER A 208 8.00 -8.00 -20.65
CA SER A 208 9.28 -8.18 -21.34
C SER A 208 9.60 -9.66 -21.57
N TRP A 209 9.33 -10.52 -20.58
CA TRP A 209 9.51 -11.96 -20.73
C TRP A 209 8.59 -12.52 -21.82
N LEU A 210 7.30 -12.19 -21.83
CA LEU A 210 6.35 -12.67 -22.84
C LEU A 210 6.74 -12.21 -24.25
N LYS A 211 7.18 -10.97 -24.40
CA LYS A 211 7.68 -10.46 -25.68
C LYS A 211 8.94 -11.21 -26.14
N ASP A 212 9.93 -11.33 -25.25
CA ASP A 212 11.24 -11.93 -25.57
C ASP A 212 11.15 -13.46 -25.76
N SER A 213 10.08 -14.13 -25.28
CA SER A 213 9.80 -15.54 -25.56
C SER A 213 9.34 -15.81 -26.99
N GLY A 214 9.00 -14.78 -27.76
CA GLY A 214 8.50 -14.90 -29.13
C GLY A 214 7.02 -15.34 -29.23
N LEU A 215 6.36 -15.61 -28.10
CA LEU A 215 4.94 -16.03 -28.07
C LEU A 215 3.98 -14.89 -28.53
N TYR A 216 4.42 -13.64 -28.37
CA TYR A 216 3.63 -12.47 -28.70
C TYR A 216 4.47 -11.43 -29.43
N ARG A 217 3.98 -10.94 -30.58
CA ARG A 217 4.63 -9.88 -31.34
C ARG A 217 4.24 -8.52 -30.74
N GLU A 218 5.24 -7.66 -30.44
CA GLU A 218 5.02 -6.28 -30.04
C GLU A 218 4.74 -5.40 -31.26
N PRO A 219 3.56 -4.78 -31.41
CA PRO A 219 3.28 -3.90 -32.56
C PRO A 219 3.99 -2.55 -32.41
N ALA A 220 4.27 -1.89 -33.53
CA ALA A 220 5.02 -0.63 -33.56
C ALA A 220 4.38 0.49 -32.72
N TRP A 221 3.04 0.59 -32.74
CA TRP A 221 2.31 1.58 -31.94
C TRP A 221 2.51 1.37 -30.43
N LEU A 222 2.46 0.11 -29.98
CA LEU A 222 2.64 -0.21 -28.54
C LEU A 222 4.06 0.08 -28.07
N LYS A 223 5.05 -0.30 -28.89
CA LYS A 223 6.47 0.01 -28.66
C LYS A 223 6.72 1.52 -28.55
N LYS A 224 6.07 2.33 -29.39
CA LYS A 224 6.14 3.79 -29.36
C LYS A 224 5.53 4.33 -28.06
N THR A 225 4.30 3.93 -27.75
CA THR A 225 3.56 4.40 -26.55
C THR A 225 4.30 4.06 -25.24
N LEU A 226 4.91 2.87 -25.16
CA LEU A 226 5.70 2.45 -23.99
C LEU A 226 6.96 3.30 -23.76
N LYS A 227 7.49 3.95 -24.80
CA LYS A 227 8.63 4.87 -24.67
C LYS A 227 8.22 6.28 -24.25
N GLU A 228 7.00 6.69 -24.61
CA GLU A 228 6.50 8.05 -24.40
C GLU A 228 5.75 8.21 -23.06
N ARG A 229 5.25 7.10 -22.49
CA ARG A 229 4.42 7.10 -21.27
C ARG A 229 4.93 6.06 -20.27
N ASP A 230 4.44 6.14 -19.03
CA ASP A 230 4.70 5.12 -18.00
C ASP A 230 4.33 3.72 -18.51
N PRO A 231 5.32 2.79 -18.65
CA PRO A 231 5.08 1.50 -19.26
C PRO A 231 4.08 0.62 -18.51
N ALA A 232 4.11 0.62 -17.17
CA ALA A 232 3.19 -0.19 -16.36
C ALA A 232 1.74 0.30 -16.56
N ARG A 233 1.56 1.61 -16.66
CA ARG A 233 0.27 2.21 -16.94
C ARG A 233 -0.23 1.86 -18.35
N VAL A 234 0.63 1.97 -19.38
CA VAL A 234 0.29 1.63 -20.76
C VAL A 234 -0.12 0.17 -20.88
N ILE A 235 0.66 -0.76 -20.30
CA ILE A 235 0.34 -2.20 -20.30
C ILE A 235 -1.02 -2.43 -19.64
N THR A 236 -1.26 -1.81 -18.49
CA THR A 236 -2.51 -1.96 -17.74
C THR A 236 -3.71 -1.43 -18.54
N GLU A 237 -3.64 -0.20 -19.08
CA GLU A 237 -4.72 0.41 -19.88
C GLU A 237 -5.01 -0.43 -21.13
N THR A 238 -3.97 -0.83 -21.87
CA THR A 238 -4.10 -1.68 -23.07
C THR A 238 -4.73 -3.04 -22.76
N ALA A 239 -4.37 -3.64 -21.62
CA ALA A 239 -4.93 -4.92 -21.17
C ALA A 239 -6.41 -4.78 -20.74
N MET A 240 -6.75 -3.71 -20.01
CA MET A 240 -8.11 -3.46 -19.54
C MET A 240 -9.09 -3.15 -20.67
N GLU A 241 -8.60 -2.62 -21.78
CA GLU A 241 -9.38 -2.35 -23.00
C GLU A 241 -9.32 -3.54 -23.99
N ASP A 242 -8.70 -4.66 -23.62
CA ASP A 242 -8.51 -5.87 -24.44
C ASP A 242 -7.89 -5.60 -25.83
N LYS A 243 -7.06 -4.53 -25.91
CA LYS A 243 -6.51 -4.06 -27.20
C LYS A 243 -5.37 -4.92 -27.74
N HIS A 244 -4.66 -5.63 -26.87
CA HIS A 244 -3.53 -6.44 -27.33
C HIS A 244 -3.23 -7.63 -26.41
N PRO A 245 -3.14 -8.88 -26.96
CA PRO A 245 -3.02 -10.12 -26.18
C PRO A 245 -1.75 -10.18 -25.31
N LEU A 246 -0.64 -9.56 -25.73
CA LEU A 246 0.57 -9.45 -24.91
C LEU A 246 0.33 -8.71 -23.59
N CYS A 247 -0.41 -7.61 -23.62
CA CYS A 247 -0.75 -6.84 -22.43
C CYS A 247 -1.78 -7.59 -21.56
N VAL A 248 -2.79 -8.19 -22.18
CA VAL A 248 -3.82 -8.99 -21.50
C VAL A 248 -3.19 -10.13 -20.73
N GLU A 249 -2.32 -10.92 -21.39
CA GLU A 249 -1.65 -12.04 -20.74
C GLU A 249 -0.67 -11.59 -19.65
N SER A 250 0.03 -10.46 -19.86
CA SER A 250 0.88 -9.86 -18.83
C SER A 250 0.08 -9.56 -17.56
N LEU A 251 -1.10 -8.97 -17.71
CA LEU A 251 -1.97 -8.64 -16.58
C LEU A 251 -2.61 -9.89 -15.96
N ASN A 252 -2.94 -10.92 -16.76
CA ASN A 252 -3.44 -12.20 -16.26
C ASN A 252 -2.44 -12.88 -15.32
N ILE A 253 -1.17 -12.95 -15.74
CA ILE A 253 -0.09 -13.55 -14.94
C ILE A 253 0.13 -12.72 -13.67
N PHE A 254 0.16 -11.40 -13.78
CA PHE A 254 0.28 -10.50 -12.64
C PHE A 254 -0.84 -10.74 -11.60
N VAL A 255 -2.10 -10.82 -12.04
CA VAL A 255 -3.27 -11.05 -11.19
C VAL A 255 -3.25 -12.45 -10.55
N SER A 256 -2.78 -13.47 -11.29
CA SER A 256 -2.57 -14.83 -10.78
C SER A 256 -1.54 -14.82 -9.64
N ILE A 257 -0.37 -14.23 -9.86
CA ILE A 257 0.69 -14.11 -8.85
C ILE A 257 0.17 -13.32 -7.63
N PHE A 258 -0.59 -12.25 -7.85
CA PHE A 258 -1.17 -11.45 -6.78
C PHE A 258 -2.10 -12.28 -5.89
N GLY A 259 -2.98 -13.10 -6.48
CA GLY A 259 -3.83 -14.03 -5.74
C GLY A 259 -3.01 -15.03 -4.93
N ALA A 260 -2.01 -15.67 -5.56
CA ALA A 260 -1.15 -16.66 -4.93
C ALA A 260 -0.37 -16.10 -3.73
N VAL A 261 0.22 -14.91 -3.87
CA VAL A 261 0.97 -14.19 -2.81
C VAL A 261 0.05 -13.80 -1.66
N THR A 262 -1.15 -13.31 -1.96
CA THR A 262 -2.14 -12.97 -0.95
C THR A 262 -2.58 -14.21 -0.18
N GLY A 263 -2.81 -15.34 -0.86
CA GLY A 263 -3.13 -16.61 -0.23
C GLY A 263 -2.00 -17.15 0.66
N ASN A 264 -0.74 -16.99 0.24
CA ASN A 264 0.42 -17.35 1.06
C ASN A 264 0.47 -16.55 2.36
N LEU A 265 0.28 -15.22 2.27
CA LEU A 265 0.27 -14.35 3.45
C LEU A 265 -0.91 -14.68 4.38
N ALA A 266 -2.08 -15.00 3.80
CA ALA A 266 -3.25 -15.39 4.56
C ALA A 266 -3.03 -16.68 5.36
N LEU A 267 -2.33 -17.66 4.80
CA LEU A 267 -1.92 -18.88 5.51
C LEU A 267 -0.87 -18.61 6.58
N THR A 268 0.17 -17.83 6.25
CA THR A 268 1.27 -17.51 7.18
C THR A 268 0.77 -16.83 8.44
N GLY A 269 -0.17 -15.90 8.32
CA GLY A 269 -0.72 -15.15 9.45
C GLY A 269 -2.03 -15.68 10.00
N MET A 270 -2.57 -16.79 9.46
CA MET A 270 -3.92 -17.29 9.77
C MET A 270 -4.94 -16.16 9.77
N THR A 271 -4.98 -15.36 8.69
CA THR A 271 -5.74 -14.10 8.63
C THR A 271 -7.22 -14.32 8.34
N THR A 272 -7.87 -15.06 9.23
CA THR A 272 -9.30 -15.39 9.13
C THR A 272 -10.22 -14.17 9.27
N GLY A 273 -9.69 -13.05 9.75
CA GLY A 273 -10.38 -11.75 9.75
C GLY A 273 -10.52 -11.12 8.36
N GLY A 274 -9.59 -11.45 7.45
CA GLY A 274 -9.64 -11.01 6.06
C GLY A 274 -8.29 -10.68 5.45
N ALA A 275 -8.25 -10.68 4.12
CA ALA A 275 -7.11 -10.21 3.33
C ALA A 275 -7.51 -8.91 2.60
N TYR A 276 -6.67 -7.89 2.71
CA TYR A 276 -6.91 -6.57 2.15
C TYR A 276 -5.89 -6.26 1.06
N LEU A 277 -6.38 -5.75 -0.06
CA LEU A 277 -5.58 -5.38 -1.22
C LEU A 277 -5.49 -3.86 -1.26
N GLY A 278 -4.32 -3.34 -0.90
CA GLY A 278 -4.01 -1.91 -0.88
C GLY A 278 -3.09 -1.50 -2.02
N GLY A 279 -2.57 -0.27 -1.94
CA GLY A 279 -1.68 0.29 -2.96
C GLY A 279 -2.41 0.86 -4.17
N GLY A 280 -1.62 1.44 -5.09
CA GLY A 280 -2.17 2.18 -6.23
C GLY A 280 -2.61 1.33 -7.42
N ILE A 281 -2.28 0.03 -7.45
CA ILE A 281 -2.60 -0.86 -8.59
C ILE A 281 -4.00 -1.48 -8.45
N PRO A 282 -4.39 -2.11 -7.32
CA PRO A 282 -5.63 -2.88 -7.23
C PRO A 282 -6.90 -2.10 -7.62
N PRO A 283 -7.10 -0.82 -7.21
CA PRO A 283 -8.27 -0.06 -7.65
C PRO A 283 -8.36 0.14 -9.16
N LYS A 284 -7.22 0.21 -9.85
CA LYS A 284 -7.15 0.45 -11.31
C LYS A 284 -7.45 -0.80 -12.14
N ILE A 285 -7.31 -1.99 -11.56
CA ILE A 285 -7.52 -3.29 -12.24
C ILE A 285 -8.71 -4.05 -11.66
N LEU A 286 -9.68 -3.35 -11.05
CA LEU A 286 -10.85 -3.97 -10.41
C LEU A 286 -11.62 -4.94 -11.30
N PRO A 287 -11.96 -4.62 -12.58
CA PRO A 287 -12.61 -5.57 -13.46
C PRO A 287 -11.82 -6.87 -13.58
N LYS A 288 -10.50 -6.77 -13.77
CA LYS A 288 -9.59 -7.91 -13.90
C LYS A 288 -9.52 -8.77 -12.65
N LEU A 289 -9.51 -8.16 -11.47
CA LEU A 289 -9.56 -8.89 -10.19
C LEU A 289 -10.87 -9.68 -10.02
N ARG A 290 -11.97 -9.23 -10.64
CA ARG A 290 -13.29 -9.88 -10.59
C ARG A 290 -13.47 -11.04 -11.58
N GLU A 291 -12.62 -11.19 -12.58
CA GLU A 291 -12.69 -12.27 -13.57
C GLU A 291 -12.42 -13.66 -13.00
N GLY A 292 -12.05 -13.77 -11.72
CA GLY A 292 -11.85 -15.03 -11.02
C GLY A 292 -10.42 -15.53 -11.00
N ILE A 293 -9.50 -15.03 -11.85
CA ILE A 293 -8.08 -15.43 -11.89
C ILE A 293 -7.42 -15.24 -10.52
N PHE A 294 -7.64 -14.09 -9.90
CA PHE A 294 -7.14 -13.77 -8.56
C PHE A 294 -7.62 -14.81 -7.54
N MET A 295 -8.94 -15.02 -7.44
CA MET A 295 -9.52 -15.92 -6.44
C MET A 295 -9.14 -17.36 -6.66
N LYS A 296 -9.03 -17.82 -7.93
CA LYS A 296 -8.53 -19.15 -8.27
C LYS A 296 -7.11 -19.38 -7.73
N ALA A 297 -6.21 -18.40 -7.93
CA ALA A 297 -4.83 -18.48 -7.43
C ALA A 297 -4.75 -18.34 -5.90
N PHE A 298 -5.56 -17.45 -5.30
CA PHE A 298 -5.68 -17.26 -3.86
C PHE A 298 -6.05 -18.56 -3.13
N THR A 299 -7.06 -19.27 -3.65
CA THR A 299 -7.58 -20.52 -3.03
C THR A 299 -6.82 -21.78 -3.43
N ASN A 300 -5.93 -21.72 -4.44
CA ASN A 300 -5.13 -22.87 -4.87
C ASN A 300 -4.02 -23.20 -3.86
N LYS A 301 -4.40 -23.73 -2.70
CA LYS A 301 -3.53 -24.09 -1.57
C LYS A 301 -3.76 -25.52 -1.08
N GLY A 302 -4.01 -26.45 -2.02
CA GLY A 302 -4.20 -27.86 -1.73
C GLY A 302 -5.26 -28.09 -0.65
N ARG A 303 -4.93 -28.83 0.40
CA ARG A 303 -5.86 -29.15 1.51
C ARG A 303 -6.42 -27.94 2.25
N PHE A 304 -5.79 -26.77 2.13
CA PHE A 304 -6.25 -25.52 2.77
C PHE A 304 -7.22 -24.70 1.89
N LYS A 305 -7.61 -25.20 0.71
CA LYS A 305 -8.56 -24.52 -0.18
C LYS A 305 -9.82 -24.07 0.54
N ASN A 306 -10.47 -24.96 1.29
CA ASN A 306 -11.72 -24.67 2.02
C ASN A 306 -11.55 -23.61 3.12
N LEU A 307 -10.36 -23.49 3.70
CA LEU A 307 -10.03 -22.41 4.64
C LEU A 307 -9.98 -21.07 3.92
N LEU A 308 -9.23 -21.01 2.81
CA LEU A 308 -9.05 -19.77 2.04
C LEU A 308 -10.38 -19.28 1.43
N GLU A 309 -11.27 -20.15 1.00
CA GLU A 309 -12.60 -19.80 0.49
C GLU A 309 -13.46 -19.07 1.53
N LYS A 310 -13.20 -19.29 2.82
CA LYS A 310 -13.91 -18.65 3.94
C LYS A 310 -13.26 -17.32 4.37
N ILE A 311 -12.10 -16.97 3.84
CA ILE A 311 -11.42 -15.69 4.13
C ILE A 311 -11.96 -14.60 3.19
N SER A 312 -12.45 -13.51 3.78
CA SER A 312 -12.89 -12.34 3.02
C SER A 312 -11.71 -11.66 2.34
N VAL A 313 -11.81 -11.41 1.03
CA VAL A 313 -10.82 -10.63 0.27
C VAL A 313 -11.45 -9.31 -0.16
N ARG A 314 -10.80 -8.19 0.16
CA ARG A 314 -11.33 -6.85 -0.06
C ARG A 314 -10.29 -5.91 -0.65
N VAL A 315 -10.69 -5.13 -1.65
CA VAL A 315 -9.87 -4.06 -2.21
C VAL A 315 -10.16 -2.76 -1.45
N ILE A 316 -9.11 -2.07 -1.03
CA ILE A 316 -9.18 -0.73 -0.42
C ILE A 316 -9.38 0.28 -1.55
N LEU A 317 -10.51 1.02 -1.51
CA LEU A 317 -10.87 2.04 -2.50
C LEU A 317 -10.52 3.45 -2.04
N ASN A 318 -10.33 3.65 -0.72
CA ASN A 318 -9.96 4.94 -0.16
C ASN A 318 -8.50 5.26 -0.48
N ASP A 319 -8.27 6.22 -1.37
CA ASP A 319 -6.95 6.70 -1.78
C ASP A 319 -6.19 7.46 -0.67
N LYS A 320 -6.89 7.81 0.42
CA LYS A 320 -6.35 8.47 1.62
C LYS A 320 -6.28 7.53 2.83
N ALA A 321 -6.31 6.21 2.60
CA ALA A 321 -6.23 5.24 3.69
C ALA A 321 -4.95 5.43 4.53
N ALA A 322 -3.79 5.62 3.90
CA ALA A 322 -2.54 5.87 4.62
C ALA A 322 -2.61 7.14 5.49
N LEU A 323 -3.20 8.22 4.97
CA LEU A 323 -3.41 9.46 5.74
C LEU A 323 -4.34 9.23 6.95
N LEU A 324 -5.43 8.47 6.76
CA LEU A 324 -6.35 8.10 7.86
C LEU A 324 -5.65 7.26 8.92
N GLY A 325 -4.84 6.28 8.53
CA GLY A 325 -4.10 5.45 9.45
C GLY A 325 -2.97 6.19 10.18
N ALA A 326 -2.30 7.14 9.53
CA ALA A 326 -1.36 8.03 10.19
C ALA A 326 -2.08 8.89 11.26
N ALA A 327 -3.31 9.34 10.98
CA ALA A 327 -4.12 10.07 11.94
C ALA A 327 -4.50 9.21 13.15
N ASP A 328 -4.85 7.96 12.92
CA ASP A 328 -5.17 6.99 13.98
C ASP A 328 -3.96 6.71 14.87
N CYS A 329 -2.82 6.43 14.26
CA CYS A 329 -1.55 6.24 14.96
C CYS A 329 -1.19 7.44 15.85
N ALA A 330 -1.35 8.68 15.33
CA ALA A 330 -1.11 9.88 16.14
C ALA A 330 -2.04 9.97 17.36
N LEU A 331 -3.31 9.59 17.21
CA LEU A 331 -4.29 9.62 18.30
C LEU A 331 -4.04 8.51 19.34
N GLU A 332 -3.67 7.30 18.91
CA GLU A 332 -3.34 6.19 19.81
C GLU A 332 -2.16 6.53 20.71
N GLU A 333 -1.07 7.06 20.14
CA GLU A 333 0.13 7.45 20.88
C GLU A 333 -0.10 8.63 21.86
N MET A 334 -1.16 9.41 21.66
CA MET A 334 -1.54 10.45 22.63
C MET A 334 -2.29 9.91 23.84
N VAL A 335 -2.88 8.72 23.73
CA VAL A 335 -3.68 8.08 24.79
C VAL A 335 -2.81 7.20 25.70
N VAL A 336 -1.69 6.69 25.19
CA VAL A 336 -0.75 5.87 25.96
C VAL A 336 0.10 6.78 26.86
N LYS A 337 -0.44 7.10 28.06
CA LYS A 337 0.28 7.61 29.22
C LYS A 337 -0.35 7.08 30.49
#